data_199b267d58e568f34f9e23ea2edb0fa4
#
_entry.id   199b267d58e568f34f9e23ea2edb0fa4
#
_cell.length_a   1.000
_cell.length_b   1.000
_cell.length_c   1.000
_cell.angle_alpha   90.00
_cell.angle_beta   90.00
_cell.angle_gamma   90.00
#
_symmetry.space_group_name_H-M   'P 1'
#
loop_
_entity.id
_entity.type
_entity.pdbx_description
1 polymer ?
#
loop_
_entity_poly.entity_id
_entity_poly.type
_entity_poly.pdbx_seq_one_letter_code
_entity_poly.pdbx_strand_id
1 'polypeptide(L)'
;MSILWVILGFVLLVVGGEFLVRASVALSFKFNISKMVIGMTVVSFATSAPELLVSLQAALSGSPAIAINNVVGSNIANIGLVLGITAMVGAIAVDKSFYKLNWPVMMVFSILLYYFLKNDNVLSAIEGGILFAGLIVFLVYLIKSAKKDVVVEEVDDALSTVSNFKIGLWLLIGASALYFGSEWLVFGAKDIATSVGVSEAVIGVSLIAIGTSVPELAASVIAAAKQEKAISLGNLIGSNIFNIASVLGLTAMVKPIPVTEPQILSSDIFWMLGFSAVLIPLIFLPKRLQISRLKGFFLVICYGVFMFLVFTQGKL
;
A
#
# COMPACT_ATOMS: atom_id res chain seq x y z
N MET A 1 30.44 -0.42 1.25
CA MET A 1 29.50 -1.30 0.53
C MET A 1 28.04 -0.90 0.75
N SER A 2 27.59 -0.61 1.96
CA SER A 2 26.21 -0.28 2.35
C SER A 2 25.62 0.91 1.60
N ILE A 3 26.38 2.00 1.46
CA ILE A 3 25.95 3.18 0.68
C ILE A 3 25.67 2.82 -0.78
N LEU A 4 26.46 1.92 -1.37
CA LEU A 4 26.22 1.46 -2.74
C LEU A 4 24.88 0.74 -2.88
N TRP A 5 24.52 -0.11 -1.91
CA TRP A 5 23.22 -0.79 -1.92
C TRP A 5 22.06 0.20 -1.79
N VAL A 6 22.20 1.23 -0.94
CA VAL A 6 21.20 2.30 -0.82
C VAL A 6 21.03 3.04 -2.16
N ILE A 7 22.12 3.41 -2.82
CA ILE A 7 22.08 4.12 -4.10
C ILE A 7 21.46 3.24 -5.20
N LEU A 8 21.92 1.98 -5.32
CA LEU A 8 21.38 1.04 -6.31
C LEU A 8 19.90 0.74 -6.05
N GLY A 9 19.53 0.55 -4.78
CA GLY A 9 18.14 0.38 -4.38
C GLY A 9 17.27 1.57 -4.79
N PHE A 10 17.73 2.79 -4.53
CA PHE A 10 17.03 4.00 -4.93
C PHE A 10 16.89 4.13 -6.45
N VAL A 11 17.94 3.84 -7.22
CA VAL A 11 17.90 3.84 -8.69
C VAL A 11 16.87 2.83 -9.20
N LEU A 12 16.87 1.62 -8.65
CA LEU A 12 15.89 0.59 -9.03
C LEU A 12 14.46 1.01 -8.69
N LEU A 13 14.22 1.65 -7.55
CA LEU A 13 12.90 2.15 -7.18
C LEU A 13 12.40 3.22 -8.15
N VAL A 14 13.27 4.13 -8.57
CA VAL A 14 12.91 5.15 -9.58
C VAL A 14 12.61 4.50 -10.93
N VAL A 15 13.45 3.60 -11.39
CA VAL A 15 13.24 2.87 -12.65
C VAL A 15 11.96 2.02 -12.58
N GLY A 16 11.78 1.30 -11.48
CA GLY A 16 10.61 0.45 -11.27
C GLY A 16 9.30 1.21 -11.28
N GLY A 17 9.23 2.32 -10.53
CA GLY A 17 8.06 3.19 -10.51
C GLY A 17 7.77 3.81 -11.88
N GLU A 18 8.81 4.24 -12.62
CA GLU A 18 8.67 4.77 -13.99
C GLU A 18 8.01 3.75 -14.92
N PHE A 19 8.52 2.50 -14.97
CA PHE A 19 7.97 1.46 -15.83
C PHE A 19 6.58 1.03 -15.40
N LEU A 20 6.33 0.92 -14.09
CA LEU A 20 5.02 0.55 -13.57
C LEU A 20 3.95 1.59 -13.91
N VAL A 21 4.26 2.89 -13.74
CA VAL A 21 3.33 3.97 -14.08
C VAL A 21 3.06 4.02 -15.58
N ARG A 22 4.10 3.91 -16.43
CA ARG A 22 3.91 3.86 -17.90
C ARG A 22 3.02 2.69 -18.34
N ALA A 23 3.27 1.50 -17.80
CA ALA A 23 2.45 0.32 -18.07
C ALA A 23 0.99 0.54 -17.65
N SER A 24 0.79 1.15 -16.49
CA SER A 24 -0.52 1.42 -15.93
C SER A 24 -1.33 2.41 -16.77
N VAL A 25 -0.70 3.48 -17.24
CA VAL A 25 -1.33 4.43 -18.17
C VAL A 25 -1.70 3.73 -19.49
N ALA A 26 -0.78 2.97 -20.07
CA ALA A 26 -1.05 2.22 -21.30
C ALA A 26 -2.20 1.20 -21.15
N LEU A 27 -2.29 0.52 -19.98
CA LEU A 27 -3.39 -0.39 -19.67
C LEU A 27 -4.72 0.34 -19.54
N SER A 28 -4.74 1.53 -18.93
CA SER A 28 -5.97 2.30 -18.78
C SER A 28 -6.59 2.66 -20.12
N PHE A 29 -5.78 3.07 -21.09
CA PHE A 29 -6.23 3.32 -22.47
C PHE A 29 -6.67 2.04 -23.15
N LYS A 30 -5.88 0.97 -23.06
CA LYS A 30 -6.17 -0.28 -23.77
C LYS A 30 -7.46 -0.95 -23.33
N PHE A 31 -7.75 -0.96 -22.03
CA PHE A 31 -8.96 -1.57 -21.49
C PHE A 31 -10.13 -0.59 -21.38
N ASN A 32 -9.89 0.68 -21.71
CA ASN A 32 -10.85 1.76 -21.59
C ASN A 32 -11.46 1.83 -20.18
N ILE A 33 -10.59 1.86 -19.17
CA ILE A 33 -10.92 1.96 -17.75
C ILE A 33 -10.13 3.09 -17.10
N SER A 34 -10.69 3.66 -16.02
CA SER A 34 -10.06 4.81 -15.38
C SER A 34 -8.69 4.47 -14.78
N LYS A 35 -7.78 5.46 -14.79
CA LYS A 35 -6.44 5.35 -14.17
C LYS A 35 -6.52 4.99 -12.68
N MET A 36 -7.56 5.45 -11.97
CA MET A 36 -7.82 5.08 -10.57
C MET A 36 -8.03 3.58 -10.41
N VAL A 37 -8.79 2.95 -11.29
CA VAL A 37 -9.06 1.50 -11.26
C VAL A 37 -7.80 0.71 -11.55
N ILE A 38 -6.97 1.15 -12.51
CA ILE A 38 -5.66 0.51 -12.74
C ILE A 38 -4.76 0.64 -11.51
N GLY A 39 -4.74 1.81 -10.88
CA GLY A 39 -4.04 2.00 -9.60
C GLY A 39 -4.49 1.01 -8.54
N MET A 40 -5.81 0.89 -8.34
CA MET A 40 -6.41 0.00 -7.34
C MET A 40 -6.29 -1.50 -7.65
N THR A 41 -5.94 -1.88 -8.85
CA THR A 41 -5.85 -3.29 -9.28
C THR A 41 -4.41 -3.67 -9.59
N VAL A 42 -3.91 -3.28 -10.75
CA VAL A 42 -2.62 -3.72 -11.27
C VAL A 42 -1.46 -3.18 -10.45
N VAL A 43 -1.49 -1.88 -10.11
CA VAL A 43 -0.39 -1.25 -9.36
C VAL A 43 -0.38 -1.79 -7.93
N SER A 44 -1.53 -1.79 -7.26
CA SER A 44 -1.65 -2.30 -5.88
C SER A 44 -1.24 -3.76 -5.77
N PHE A 45 -1.65 -4.61 -6.71
CA PHE A 45 -1.22 -6.00 -6.72
C PHE A 45 0.30 -6.13 -6.87
N ALA A 46 0.90 -5.35 -7.79
CA ALA A 46 2.34 -5.39 -8.03
C ALA A 46 3.15 -4.90 -6.83
N THR A 47 2.68 -3.86 -6.13
CA THR A 47 3.39 -3.29 -4.98
C THR A 47 3.15 -4.06 -3.69
N SER A 48 1.96 -4.69 -3.50
CA SER A 48 1.66 -5.52 -2.34
C SER A 48 2.07 -7.00 -2.48
N ALA A 49 2.69 -7.38 -3.61
CA ALA A 49 3.24 -8.73 -3.77
C ALA A 49 4.37 -9.07 -2.77
N PRO A 50 5.29 -8.16 -2.44
CA PRO A 50 6.28 -8.36 -1.39
C PRO A 50 5.65 -8.69 -0.04
N GLU A 51 4.62 -7.95 0.39
CA GLU A 51 3.89 -8.19 1.63
C GLU A 51 3.28 -9.59 1.66
N LEU A 52 2.70 -10.02 0.54
CA LEU A 52 2.15 -11.37 0.42
C LEU A 52 3.24 -12.44 0.58
N LEU A 53 4.38 -12.28 -0.09
CA LEU A 53 5.49 -13.21 -0.01
C LEU A 53 6.06 -13.29 1.41
N VAL A 54 6.30 -12.16 2.05
CA VAL A 54 6.80 -12.08 3.44
C VAL A 54 5.82 -12.73 4.40
N SER A 55 4.52 -12.43 4.28
CA SER A 55 3.48 -12.97 5.15
C SER A 55 3.30 -14.47 4.99
N LEU A 56 3.28 -14.98 3.76
CA LEU A 56 3.21 -16.42 3.48
C LEU A 56 4.45 -17.15 3.98
N GLN A 57 5.65 -16.60 3.73
CA GLN A 57 6.89 -17.19 4.21
C GLN A 57 6.94 -17.25 5.73
N ALA A 58 6.54 -16.19 6.42
CA ALA A 58 6.46 -16.15 7.87
C ALA A 58 5.49 -17.19 8.42
N ALA A 59 4.30 -17.33 7.81
CA ALA A 59 3.32 -18.34 8.20
C ALA A 59 3.84 -19.76 8.02
N LEU A 60 4.46 -20.07 6.89
CA LEU A 60 5.05 -21.38 6.59
C LEU A 60 6.24 -21.70 7.50
N SER A 61 7.03 -20.69 7.89
CA SER A 61 8.17 -20.81 8.81
C SER A 61 7.77 -20.89 10.29
N GLY A 62 6.48 -20.91 10.61
CA GLY A 62 5.99 -21.07 11.99
C GLY A 62 5.76 -19.78 12.75
N SER A 63 5.83 -18.61 12.09
CA SER A 63 5.64 -17.29 12.68
C SER A 63 4.49 -16.50 12.02
N PRO A 64 3.26 -17.08 11.96
CA PRO A 64 2.14 -16.46 11.22
C PRO A 64 1.72 -15.10 11.80
N ALA A 65 1.95 -14.82 13.07
CA ALA A 65 1.65 -13.53 13.69
C ALA A 65 2.36 -12.34 13.00
N ILE A 66 3.51 -12.57 12.37
CA ILE A 66 4.21 -11.53 11.60
C ILE A 66 3.34 -10.97 10.48
N ALA A 67 2.45 -11.79 9.90
CA ALA A 67 1.58 -11.34 8.81
C ALA A 67 0.60 -10.23 9.25
N ILE A 68 0.02 -10.33 10.46
CA ILE A 68 -0.88 -9.29 10.98
C ILE A 68 -0.11 -7.99 11.23
N ASN A 69 1.06 -8.07 11.88
CA ASN A 69 1.88 -6.91 12.16
C ASN A 69 2.33 -6.22 10.85
N ASN A 70 2.75 -7.01 9.87
CA ASN A 70 3.11 -6.51 8.55
C ASN A 70 1.96 -5.75 7.89
N VAL A 71 0.76 -6.34 7.82
CA VAL A 71 -0.39 -5.74 7.14
C VAL A 71 -0.95 -4.53 7.87
N VAL A 72 -1.10 -4.60 9.19
CA VAL A 72 -1.59 -3.43 9.98
C VAL A 72 -0.59 -2.27 9.87
N GLY A 73 0.70 -2.55 10.02
CA GLY A 73 1.77 -1.56 9.89
C GLY A 73 1.83 -0.93 8.50
N SER A 74 1.79 -1.75 7.43
CA SER A 74 1.80 -1.26 6.04
C SER A 74 0.56 -0.42 5.72
N ASN A 75 -0.64 -0.79 6.23
CA ASN A 75 -1.85 -0.01 6.00
C ASN A 75 -1.80 1.36 6.70
N ILE A 76 -1.25 1.44 7.90
CA ILE A 76 -0.99 2.70 8.60
C ILE A 76 0.03 3.53 7.82
N ALA A 77 1.14 2.92 7.38
CA ALA A 77 2.20 3.59 6.62
C ALA A 77 1.69 4.10 5.26
N ASN A 78 0.88 3.33 4.55
CA ASN A 78 0.32 3.70 3.26
C ASN A 78 -0.51 4.99 3.33
N ILE A 79 -1.30 5.19 4.38
CA ILE A 79 -2.10 6.41 4.54
C ILE A 79 -1.29 7.50 5.24
N GLY A 80 -0.65 7.20 6.36
CA GLY A 80 0.05 8.19 7.17
C GLY A 80 1.30 8.73 6.48
N LEU A 81 2.17 7.85 6.04
CA LEU A 81 3.47 8.20 5.46
C LEU A 81 3.39 8.37 3.94
N VAL A 82 2.96 7.33 3.22
CA VAL A 82 3.06 7.30 1.75
C VAL A 82 2.11 8.30 1.10
N LEU A 83 0.82 8.27 1.45
CA LEU A 83 -0.15 9.27 0.97
C LEU A 83 0.23 10.68 1.44
N GLY A 84 0.71 10.81 2.67
CA GLY A 84 1.19 12.06 3.23
C GLY A 84 2.31 12.67 2.39
N ILE A 85 3.41 11.93 2.14
CA ILE A 85 4.54 12.37 1.31
C ILE A 85 4.08 12.64 -0.12
N THR A 86 3.29 11.75 -0.71
CA THR A 86 2.80 11.89 -2.08
C THR A 86 1.98 13.18 -2.26
N ALA A 87 1.11 13.51 -1.31
CA ALA A 87 0.32 14.73 -1.32
C ALA A 87 1.18 15.99 -1.13
N MET A 88 2.31 15.89 -0.42
CA MET A 88 3.30 16.98 -0.31
C MET A 88 4.03 17.23 -1.63
N VAL A 89 4.34 16.19 -2.39
CA VAL A 89 4.92 16.31 -3.74
C VAL A 89 3.94 16.99 -4.69
N GLY A 90 2.68 16.54 -4.69
CA GLY A 90 1.63 17.13 -5.52
C GLY A 90 0.24 16.94 -4.91
N ALA A 91 -0.51 18.05 -4.77
CA ALA A 91 -1.88 17.96 -4.27
C ALA A 91 -2.71 16.96 -5.11
N ILE A 92 -3.40 16.02 -4.45
CA ILE A 92 -4.11 14.92 -5.09
C ILE A 92 -5.59 15.29 -5.20
N ALA A 93 -6.11 15.36 -6.42
CA ALA A 93 -7.54 15.49 -6.67
C ALA A 93 -8.24 14.16 -6.34
N VAL A 94 -9.42 14.26 -5.74
CA VAL A 94 -10.22 13.10 -5.31
C VAL A 94 -11.54 13.14 -6.06
N ASP A 95 -11.85 12.08 -6.79
CA ASP A 95 -13.12 11.96 -7.51
C ASP A 95 -14.26 11.42 -6.62
N LYS A 96 -15.48 11.40 -7.19
CA LYS A 96 -16.67 10.94 -6.47
C LYS A 96 -16.63 9.43 -6.18
N SER A 97 -15.96 8.63 -6.99
CA SER A 97 -15.88 7.18 -6.82
C SER A 97 -15.09 6.84 -5.55
N PHE A 98 -14.12 7.65 -5.20
CA PHE A 98 -13.33 7.48 -3.98
C PHE A 98 -14.21 7.36 -2.73
N TYR A 99 -15.03 8.37 -2.43
CA TYR A 99 -15.83 8.39 -1.19
C TYR A 99 -17.16 7.61 -1.30
N LYS A 100 -17.60 7.30 -2.53
CA LYS A 100 -18.83 6.51 -2.73
C LYS A 100 -18.59 5.00 -2.75
N LEU A 101 -17.40 4.55 -3.15
CA LEU A 101 -17.10 3.13 -3.32
C LEU A 101 -15.76 2.74 -2.68
N ASN A 102 -14.65 3.38 -3.08
CA ASN A 102 -13.32 2.87 -2.78
C ASN A 102 -13.00 2.96 -1.28
N TRP A 103 -13.20 4.13 -0.68
CA TRP A 103 -13.03 4.32 0.75
C TRP A 103 -14.01 3.48 1.60
N PRO A 104 -15.34 3.42 1.30
CA PRO A 104 -16.24 2.56 2.04
C PRO A 104 -15.82 1.09 2.02
N VAL A 105 -15.38 0.56 0.87
CA VAL A 105 -14.91 -0.82 0.76
C VAL A 105 -13.65 -1.03 1.61
N MET A 106 -12.67 -0.12 1.56
CA MET A 106 -11.49 -0.18 2.43
C MET A 106 -11.89 -0.21 3.91
N MET A 107 -12.83 0.65 4.33
CA MET A 107 -13.32 0.67 5.71
C MET A 107 -14.04 -0.62 6.09
N VAL A 108 -14.86 -1.18 5.19
CA VAL A 108 -15.54 -2.47 5.43
C VAL A 108 -14.53 -3.58 5.67
N PHE A 109 -13.49 -3.71 4.84
CA PHE A 109 -12.43 -4.70 5.06
C PHE A 109 -11.68 -4.47 6.37
N SER A 110 -11.37 -3.21 6.72
CA SER A 110 -10.67 -2.88 7.96
C SER A 110 -11.51 -3.21 9.21
N ILE A 111 -12.81 -2.89 9.18
CA ILE A 111 -13.75 -3.19 10.27
C ILE A 111 -13.99 -4.70 10.37
N LEU A 112 -14.13 -5.39 9.22
CA LEU A 112 -14.33 -6.84 9.18
C LEU A 112 -13.11 -7.58 9.75
N LEU A 113 -11.89 -7.14 9.40
CA LEU A 113 -10.67 -7.67 10.00
C LEU A 113 -10.68 -7.52 11.53
N TYR A 114 -11.00 -6.31 12.04
CA TYR A 114 -11.11 -6.10 13.48
C TYR A 114 -12.12 -7.02 14.14
N TYR A 115 -13.29 -7.19 13.51
CA TYR A 115 -14.35 -8.07 14.03
C TYR A 115 -13.89 -9.53 14.10
N PHE A 116 -13.27 -10.05 13.06
CA PHE A 116 -12.74 -11.42 13.02
C PHE A 116 -11.68 -11.63 14.11
N LEU A 117 -10.69 -10.73 14.17
CA LEU A 117 -9.61 -10.86 15.17
C LEU A 117 -10.10 -10.71 16.61
N LYS A 118 -11.15 -9.91 16.85
CA LYS A 118 -11.70 -9.71 18.20
C LYS A 118 -12.49 -10.92 18.72
N ASN A 119 -13.01 -11.76 17.84
CA ASN A 119 -13.88 -12.88 18.21
C ASN A 119 -13.15 -13.92 19.06
N ASP A 120 -12.01 -14.41 18.59
CA ASP A 120 -11.24 -15.48 19.22
C ASP A 120 -9.71 -15.26 19.19
N ASN A 121 -9.27 -14.08 18.83
CA ASN A 121 -7.86 -13.71 18.66
C ASN A 121 -7.12 -14.53 17.58
N VAL A 122 -7.83 -15.07 16.61
CA VAL A 122 -7.27 -15.84 15.49
C VAL A 122 -7.99 -15.44 14.21
N LEU A 123 -7.25 -15.14 13.15
CA LEU A 123 -7.83 -15.10 11.81
C LEU A 123 -7.85 -16.52 11.25
N SER A 124 -9.02 -17.11 11.22
CA SER A 124 -9.21 -18.49 10.74
C SER A 124 -9.12 -18.60 9.22
N ALA A 125 -8.94 -19.81 8.69
CA ALA A 125 -8.91 -20.06 7.25
C ALA A 125 -10.24 -19.69 6.56
N ILE A 126 -11.38 -19.85 7.25
CA ILE A 126 -12.70 -19.48 6.72
C ILE A 126 -12.83 -17.97 6.62
N GLU A 127 -12.45 -17.23 7.63
CA GLU A 127 -12.47 -15.77 7.64
C GLU A 127 -11.51 -15.20 6.60
N GLY A 128 -10.31 -15.81 6.46
CA GLY A 128 -9.38 -15.51 5.37
C GLY A 128 -10.01 -15.73 3.99
N GLY A 129 -10.72 -16.84 3.82
CA GLY A 129 -11.48 -17.13 2.60
C GLY A 129 -12.59 -16.10 2.31
N ILE A 130 -13.30 -15.64 3.34
CA ILE A 130 -14.32 -14.58 3.22
C ILE A 130 -13.69 -13.26 2.76
N LEU A 131 -12.55 -12.85 3.36
CA LEU A 131 -11.81 -11.65 2.97
C LEU A 131 -11.36 -11.74 1.51
N PHE A 132 -10.76 -12.87 1.11
CA PHE A 132 -10.29 -13.05 -0.27
C PHE A 132 -11.42 -13.12 -1.28
N ALA A 133 -12.52 -13.82 -0.99
CA ALA A 133 -13.71 -13.85 -1.83
C ALA A 133 -14.33 -12.45 -1.98
N GLY A 134 -14.39 -11.68 -0.90
CA GLY A 134 -14.83 -10.28 -0.91
C GLY A 134 -13.98 -9.41 -1.84
N LEU A 135 -12.66 -9.60 -1.84
CA LEU A 135 -11.76 -8.93 -2.79
C LEU A 135 -12.13 -9.25 -4.24
N ILE A 136 -12.32 -10.53 -4.56
CA ILE A 136 -12.70 -10.94 -5.93
C ILE A 136 -14.02 -10.28 -6.36
N VAL A 137 -15.03 -10.29 -5.49
CA VAL A 137 -16.31 -9.63 -5.75
C VAL A 137 -16.10 -8.13 -5.97
N PHE A 138 -15.32 -7.47 -5.13
CA PHE A 138 -15.00 -6.05 -5.28
C PHE A 138 -14.28 -5.74 -6.59
N LEU A 139 -13.26 -6.52 -6.97
CA LEU A 139 -12.51 -6.32 -8.22
C LEU A 139 -13.41 -6.50 -9.45
N VAL A 140 -14.26 -7.53 -9.47
CA VAL A 140 -15.22 -7.75 -10.54
C VAL A 140 -16.21 -6.58 -10.66
N TYR A 141 -16.73 -6.10 -9.53
CA TYR A 141 -17.61 -4.94 -9.49
C TYR A 141 -16.89 -3.67 -9.97
N LEU A 142 -15.69 -3.41 -9.48
CA LEU A 142 -14.88 -2.25 -9.81
C LEU A 142 -14.59 -2.17 -11.31
N ILE A 143 -14.16 -3.29 -11.93
CA ILE A 143 -13.86 -3.36 -13.37
C ILE A 143 -15.13 -3.19 -14.21
N LYS A 144 -16.25 -3.80 -13.81
CA LYS A 144 -17.53 -3.65 -14.53
C LYS A 144 -18.07 -2.23 -14.46
N SER A 145 -17.95 -1.56 -13.31
CA SER A 145 -18.41 -0.20 -13.11
C SER A 145 -17.54 0.83 -13.84
N ALA A 146 -16.24 0.57 -13.91
CA ALA A 146 -15.25 1.47 -14.51
C ALA A 146 -15.46 1.72 -16.01
N LYS A 147 -16.05 0.75 -16.74
CA LYS A 147 -16.33 0.88 -18.18
C LYS A 147 -17.44 1.90 -18.51
N LYS A 148 -18.17 2.39 -17.50
CA LYS A 148 -19.28 3.34 -17.68
C LYS A 148 -18.85 4.81 -17.53
N ASP A 149 -17.73 5.07 -16.86
CA ASP A 149 -17.32 6.43 -16.43
C ASP A 149 -16.03 6.90 -17.13
N VAL A 150 -15.82 6.55 -18.39
CA VAL A 150 -14.62 6.99 -19.12
C VAL A 150 -14.70 8.49 -19.38
N VAL A 151 -14.01 9.27 -18.56
CA VAL A 151 -13.66 10.64 -18.87
C VAL A 151 -12.52 10.58 -19.90
N VAL A 152 -12.75 11.13 -21.07
CA VAL A 152 -11.71 11.30 -22.10
C VAL A 152 -10.74 12.37 -21.59
N GLU A 153 -9.71 11.95 -20.85
CA GLU A 153 -8.56 12.81 -20.57
C GLU A 153 -7.73 12.96 -21.86
N GLU A 154 -7.05 14.09 -22.04
CA GLU A 154 -6.14 14.28 -23.17
C GLU A 154 -5.16 13.11 -23.27
N VAL A 155 -5.21 12.42 -24.40
CA VAL A 155 -4.50 11.17 -24.64
C VAL A 155 -3.04 11.49 -24.95
N ASP A 156 -2.10 10.95 -24.21
CA ASP A 156 -0.73 10.79 -24.73
C ASP A 156 -0.76 9.70 -25.81
N ASP A 157 -0.89 10.12 -27.07
CA ASP A 157 -1.01 9.25 -28.23
C ASP A 157 0.05 8.15 -28.29
N ALA A 158 1.24 8.43 -27.74
CA ALA A 158 2.35 7.49 -27.70
C ALA A 158 2.08 6.27 -26.80
N LEU A 159 1.31 6.41 -25.73
CA LEU A 159 1.01 5.31 -24.80
C LEU A 159 -0.23 4.50 -25.21
N SER A 160 -1.13 5.08 -25.99
CA SER A 160 -2.35 4.40 -26.47
C SER A 160 -2.04 3.29 -27.48
N THR A 161 -0.94 3.38 -28.24
CA THR A 161 -0.55 2.45 -29.31
C THR A 161 0.44 1.37 -28.88
N VAL A 162 0.80 1.32 -27.59
CA VAL A 162 1.79 0.36 -27.07
C VAL A 162 1.30 -1.09 -27.20
N SER A 163 2.17 -2.01 -27.67
CA SER A 163 1.85 -3.42 -27.80
C SER A 163 1.66 -4.11 -26.43
N ASN A 164 0.84 -5.19 -26.39
CA ASN A 164 0.62 -5.98 -25.16
C ASN A 164 1.92 -6.54 -24.59
N PHE A 165 2.82 -7.02 -25.47
CA PHE A 165 4.11 -7.55 -25.06
C PHE A 165 4.94 -6.49 -24.33
N LYS A 166 4.99 -5.26 -24.86
CA LYS A 166 5.73 -4.16 -24.23
C LYS A 166 5.13 -3.74 -22.92
N ILE A 167 3.79 -3.70 -22.81
CA ILE A 167 3.10 -3.42 -21.53
C ILE A 167 3.44 -4.50 -20.49
N GLY A 168 3.34 -5.78 -20.87
CA GLY A 168 3.70 -6.89 -19.98
C GLY A 168 5.17 -6.84 -19.53
N LEU A 169 6.08 -6.51 -20.46
CA LEU A 169 7.50 -6.33 -20.14
C LEU A 169 7.72 -5.16 -19.16
N TRP A 170 7.04 -4.04 -19.36
CA TRP A 170 7.10 -2.88 -18.45
C TRP A 170 6.55 -3.20 -17.06
N LEU A 171 5.46 -3.97 -16.96
CA LEU A 171 4.94 -4.45 -15.68
C LEU A 171 5.95 -5.34 -14.96
N LEU A 172 6.54 -6.28 -15.68
CA LEU A 172 7.54 -7.19 -15.12
C LEU A 172 8.79 -6.45 -14.64
N ILE A 173 9.34 -5.57 -15.47
CA ILE A 173 10.48 -4.73 -15.09
C ILE A 173 10.12 -3.84 -13.91
N GLY A 174 8.95 -3.18 -13.97
CA GLY A 174 8.47 -2.29 -12.91
C GLY A 174 8.35 -2.99 -11.57
N ALA A 175 7.63 -4.10 -11.52
CA ALA A 175 7.44 -4.87 -10.30
C ALA A 175 8.75 -5.46 -9.75
N SER A 176 9.58 -6.05 -10.62
CA SER A 176 10.88 -6.62 -10.22
C SER A 176 11.83 -5.54 -9.70
N ALA A 177 11.91 -4.39 -10.37
CA ALA A 177 12.79 -3.31 -9.95
C ALA A 177 12.31 -2.67 -8.63
N LEU A 178 11.00 -2.53 -8.40
CA LEU A 178 10.47 -2.08 -7.12
C LEU A 178 10.80 -3.08 -5.99
N TYR A 179 10.62 -4.37 -6.24
CA TYR A 179 10.93 -5.41 -5.27
C TYR A 179 12.41 -5.41 -4.88
N PHE A 180 13.30 -5.61 -5.85
CA PHE A 180 14.75 -5.64 -5.58
C PHE A 180 15.29 -4.30 -5.10
N GLY A 181 14.72 -3.19 -5.59
CA GLY A 181 15.07 -1.84 -5.14
C GLY A 181 14.76 -1.62 -3.67
N SER A 182 13.59 -2.09 -3.20
CA SER A 182 13.22 -2.07 -1.79
C SER A 182 14.15 -2.93 -0.94
N GLU A 183 14.39 -4.19 -1.35
CA GLU A 183 15.30 -5.11 -0.65
C GLU A 183 16.70 -4.51 -0.48
N TRP A 184 17.27 -3.98 -1.56
CA TRP A 184 18.63 -3.40 -1.52
C TRP A 184 18.70 -2.11 -0.71
N LEU A 185 17.67 -1.26 -0.78
CA LEU A 185 17.59 -0.04 0.02
C LEU A 185 17.54 -0.38 1.51
N VAL A 186 16.66 -1.32 1.91
CA VAL A 186 16.48 -1.76 3.30
C VAL A 186 17.76 -2.44 3.81
N PHE A 187 18.36 -3.32 3.00
CA PHE A 187 19.62 -3.99 3.35
C PHE A 187 20.73 -2.98 3.62
N GLY A 188 20.93 -2.02 2.72
CA GLY A 188 21.97 -1.00 2.89
C GLY A 188 21.67 -0.06 4.05
N ALA A 189 20.41 0.33 4.27
CA ALA A 189 20.00 1.17 5.38
C ALA A 189 20.19 0.46 6.74
N LYS A 190 19.86 -0.83 6.82
CA LYS A 190 20.08 -1.67 8.00
C LYS A 190 21.57 -1.72 8.38
N ASP A 191 22.42 -1.98 7.41
CA ASP A 191 23.87 -2.09 7.63
C ASP A 191 24.47 -0.74 8.08
N ILE A 192 24.02 0.39 7.51
CA ILE A 192 24.40 1.73 7.97
C ILE A 192 23.93 1.96 9.42
N ALA A 193 22.65 1.69 9.71
CA ALA A 193 22.08 1.90 11.04
C ALA A 193 22.83 1.08 12.12
N THR A 194 23.15 -0.18 11.82
CA THR A 194 23.95 -1.04 12.70
C THR A 194 25.35 -0.46 12.90
N SER A 195 25.99 0.06 11.86
CA SER A 195 27.35 0.62 11.92
C SER A 195 27.45 1.89 12.80
N VAL A 196 26.35 2.64 12.93
CA VAL A 196 26.26 3.82 13.81
C VAL A 196 25.68 3.51 15.19
N GLY A 197 25.52 2.23 15.53
CA GLY A 197 25.13 1.78 16.87
C GLY A 197 23.65 1.78 17.17
N VAL A 198 22.77 1.84 16.14
CA VAL A 198 21.31 1.68 16.33
C VAL A 198 21.02 0.22 16.71
N SER A 199 20.21 0.02 17.76
CA SER A 199 19.88 -1.33 18.22
C SER A 199 19.06 -2.13 17.19
N GLU A 200 19.24 -3.46 17.16
CA GLU A 200 18.50 -4.34 16.26
C GLU A 200 16.98 -4.26 16.47
N ALA A 201 16.52 -4.02 17.70
CA ALA A 201 15.11 -3.84 18.01
C ALA A 201 14.53 -2.59 17.31
N VAL A 202 15.25 -1.46 17.37
CA VAL A 202 14.85 -0.22 16.69
C VAL A 202 14.86 -0.41 15.17
N ILE A 203 15.91 -1.06 14.64
CA ILE A 203 16.03 -1.39 13.22
C ILE A 203 14.87 -2.27 12.77
N GLY A 204 14.55 -3.32 13.54
CA GLY A 204 13.46 -4.25 13.23
C GLY A 204 12.10 -3.55 13.14
N VAL A 205 11.75 -2.76 14.15
CA VAL A 205 10.45 -2.08 14.18
C VAL A 205 10.34 -0.96 13.14
N SER A 206 11.42 -0.23 12.85
CA SER A 206 11.35 0.91 11.92
C SER A 206 11.60 0.53 10.46
N LEU A 207 12.72 -0.18 10.18
CA LEU A 207 13.13 -0.46 8.80
C LEU A 207 12.32 -1.57 8.15
N ILE A 208 11.89 -2.59 8.90
CA ILE A 208 11.05 -3.65 8.32
C ILE A 208 9.66 -3.12 8.04
N ALA A 209 9.06 -2.39 8.99
CA ALA A 209 7.71 -1.84 8.81
C ALA A 209 7.62 -0.80 7.67
N ILE A 210 8.66 0.02 7.48
CA ILE A 210 8.72 0.99 6.37
C ILE A 210 9.13 0.28 5.08
N GLY A 211 10.02 -0.72 5.17
CA GLY A 211 10.66 -1.37 4.02
C GLY A 211 9.68 -2.03 3.06
N THR A 212 8.66 -2.68 3.59
CA THR A 212 7.61 -3.31 2.74
C THR A 212 6.74 -2.28 2.04
N SER A 213 6.56 -1.07 2.61
CA SER A 213 5.80 0.03 1.97
C SER A 213 6.65 0.93 1.05
N VAL A 214 7.95 0.63 0.87
CA VAL A 214 8.83 1.39 -0.05
C VAL A 214 8.41 1.25 -1.52
N PRO A 215 7.99 0.09 -2.02
CA PRO A 215 7.44 -0.03 -3.38
C PRO A 215 6.22 0.88 -3.61
N GLU A 216 5.28 0.91 -2.66
CA GLU A 216 4.11 1.78 -2.68
C GLU A 216 4.51 3.26 -2.70
N LEU A 217 5.48 3.64 -1.85
CA LEU A 217 6.00 5.00 -1.79
C LEU A 217 6.60 5.40 -3.13
N ALA A 218 7.49 4.59 -3.70
CA ALA A 218 8.14 4.87 -4.97
C ALA A 218 7.13 4.99 -6.11
N ALA A 219 6.24 4.00 -6.26
CA ALA A 219 5.21 3.99 -7.30
C ALA A 219 4.27 5.20 -7.18
N SER A 220 3.80 5.52 -5.96
CA SER A 220 2.84 6.61 -5.73
C SER A 220 3.46 7.99 -5.91
N VAL A 221 4.69 8.20 -5.42
CA VAL A 221 5.42 9.47 -5.58
C VAL A 221 5.75 9.73 -7.05
N ILE A 222 6.21 8.71 -7.79
CA ILE A 222 6.52 8.84 -9.21
C ILE A 222 5.25 9.10 -10.02
N ALA A 223 4.14 8.40 -9.73
CA ALA A 223 2.85 8.66 -10.36
C ALA A 223 2.39 10.11 -10.10
N ALA A 224 2.48 10.59 -8.87
CA ALA A 224 2.12 11.98 -8.54
C ALA A 224 3.02 13.02 -9.22
N ALA A 225 4.33 12.77 -9.28
CA ALA A 225 5.29 13.63 -9.97
C ALA A 225 5.01 13.70 -11.48
N LYS A 226 4.53 12.61 -12.08
CA LYS A 226 4.10 12.53 -13.49
C LYS A 226 2.67 13.06 -13.73
N GLN A 227 2.04 13.65 -12.75
CA GLN A 227 0.64 14.10 -12.77
C GLN A 227 -0.40 12.96 -12.89
N GLU A 228 0.01 11.71 -12.74
CA GLU A 228 -0.84 10.52 -12.72
C GLU A 228 -1.43 10.27 -11.32
N LYS A 229 -2.05 11.32 -10.75
CA LYS A 229 -2.51 11.36 -9.35
C LYS A 229 -3.61 10.34 -9.04
N ALA A 230 -4.42 10.02 -10.06
CA ALA A 230 -5.46 9.00 -9.93
C ALA A 230 -4.85 7.59 -9.75
N ILE A 231 -3.76 7.27 -10.47
CA ILE A 231 -3.01 6.02 -10.28
C ILE A 231 -2.44 5.97 -8.86
N SER A 232 -1.82 7.07 -8.41
CA SER A 232 -1.22 7.16 -7.07
C SER A 232 -2.24 6.92 -5.95
N LEU A 233 -3.38 7.62 -5.98
CA LEU A 233 -4.43 7.45 -4.98
C LEU A 233 -5.03 6.04 -5.04
N GLY A 234 -5.26 5.54 -6.26
CA GLY A 234 -5.74 4.18 -6.50
C GLY A 234 -4.81 3.14 -5.92
N ASN A 235 -3.50 3.27 -6.14
CA ASN A 235 -2.50 2.38 -5.57
C ASN A 235 -2.61 2.32 -4.04
N LEU A 236 -2.62 3.45 -3.35
CA LEU A 236 -2.61 3.48 -1.89
C LEU A 236 -3.87 2.87 -1.25
N ILE A 237 -5.04 3.21 -1.79
CA ILE A 237 -6.30 2.64 -1.29
C ILE A 237 -6.44 1.16 -1.66
N GLY A 238 -6.02 0.83 -2.88
CA GLY A 238 -6.00 -0.56 -3.35
C GLY A 238 -5.04 -1.42 -2.53
N SER A 239 -3.81 -0.96 -2.27
CA SER A 239 -2.85 -1.70 -1.43
C SER A 239 -3.40 -1.96 -0.02
N ASN A 240 -4.12 -1.02 0.59
CA ASN A 240 -4.75 -1.26 1.90
C ASN A 240 -5.83 -2.36 1.83
N ILE A 241 -6.62 -2.40 0.76
CA ILE A 241 -7.60 -3.45 0.53
C ILE A 241 -6.90 -4.79 0.23
N PHE A 242 -5.88 -4.81 -0.64
CA PHE A 242 -5.12 -6.01 -0.99
C PHE A 242 -4.39 -6.59 0.23
N ASN A 243 -3.80 -5.76 1.06
CA ASN A 243 -3.10 -6.18 2.28
C ASN A 243 -4.05 -6.92 3.24
N ILE A 244 -5.25 -6.40 3.48
CA ILE A 244 -6.22 -7.08 4.33
C ILE A 244 -6.79 -8.32 3.62
N ALA A 245 -7.28 -8.15 2.40
CA ALA A 245 -8.11 -9.16 1.78
C ALA A 245 -7.32 -10.23 1.02
N SER A 246 -6.19 -9.86 0.39
CA SER A 246 -5.31 -10.80 -0.31
C SER A 246 -4.22 -11.32 0.61
N VAL A 247 -3.42 -10.43 1.23
CA VAL A 247 -2.26 -10.86 2.02
C VAL A 247 -2.70 -11.64 3.26
N LEU A 248 -3.53 -11.06 4.13
CA LEU A 248 -4.03 -11.80 5.30
C LEU A 248 -5.00 -12.91 4.90
N GLY A 249 -5.88 -12.64 3.91
CA GLY A 249 -6.85 -13.63 3.44
C GLY A 249 -6.18 -14.92 2.97
N LEU A 250 -5.24 -14.86 2.03
CA LEU A 250 -4.53 -16.02 1.51
C LEU A 250 -3.62 -16.65 2.57
N THR A 251 -2.92 -15.84 3.37
CA THR A 251 -2.06 -16.37 4.44
C THR A 251 -2.86 -17.15 5.46
N ALA A 252 -4.03 -16.65 5.90
CA ALA A 252 -4.90 -17.34 6.84
C ALA A 252 -5.50 -18.64 6.28
N MET A 253 -5.79 -18.68 4.97
CA MET A 253 -6.23 -19.92 4.29
C MET A 253 -5.14 -20.98 4.29
N VAL A 254 -3.86 -20.60 4.21
CA VAL A 254 -2.72 -21.52 4.28
C VAL A 254 -2.47 -21.95 5.73
N LYS A 255 -2.49 -20.99 6.67
CA LYS A 255 -2.28 -21.22 8.09
C LYS A 255 -3.03 -20.17 8.92
N PRO A 256 -3.92 -20.57 9.85
CA PRO A 256 -4.59 -19.64 10.75
C PRO A 256 -3.59 -18.73 11.46
N ILE A 257 -3.93 -17.45 11.60
CA ILE A 257 -3.02 -16.42 12.09
C ILE A 257 -3.45 -15.98 13.49
N PRO A 258 -2.76 -16.41 14.57
CA PRO A 258 -3.06 -15.97 15.92
C PRO A 258 -2.60 -14.52 16.16
N VAL A 259 -3.36 -13.77 16.93
CA VAL A 259 -2.94 -12.48 17.50
C VAL A 259 -2.14 -12.78 18.77
N THR A 260 -0.83 -12.74 18.67
CA THR A 260 0.07 -12.99 19.81
C THR A 260 0.35 -11.76 20.64
N GLU A 261 0.21 -10.57 20.06
CA GLU A 261 0.49 -9.29 20.69
C GLU A 261 -0.80 -8.55 21.02
N PRO A 262 -1.14 -8.35 22.31
CA PRO A 262 -2.35 -7.64 22.70
C PRO A 262 -2.45 -6.21 22.15
N GLN A 263 -1.32 -5.58 21.88
CA GLN A 263 -1.21 -4.23 21.34
C GLN A 263 -1.91 -4.10 19.97
N ILE A 264 -1.89 -5.13 19.14
CA ILE A 264 -2.57 -5.12 17.83
C ILE A 264 -4.05 -4.78 17.99
N LEU A 265 -4.76 -5.46 18.91
CA LEU A 265 -6.20 -5.25 19.13
C LEU A 265 -6.51 -4.05 20.03
N SER A 266 -5.60 -3.65 20.93
CA SER A 266 -5.83 -2.55 21.85
C SER A 266 -5.41 -1.18 21.30
N SER A 267 -4.50 -1.13 20.33
CA SER A 267 -3.92 0.11 19.81
C SER A 267 -3.81 0.14 18.27
N ASP A 268 -3.06 -0.77 17.68
CA ASP A 268 -2.58 -0.61 16.31
C ASP A 268 -3.70 -0.66 15.27
N ILE A 269 -4.67 -1.55 15.46
CA ILE A 269 -5.83 -1.63 14.56
C ILE A 269 -6.71 -0.37 14.64
N PHE A 270 -6.76 0.30 15.80
CA PHE A 270 -7.47 1.58 15.93
C PHE A 270 -6.72 2.73 15.26
N TRP A 271 -5.38 2.69 15.25
CA TRP A 271 -4.60 3.61 14.44
C TRP A 271 -4.85 3.40 12.94
N MET A 272 -4.88 2.15 12.48
CA MET A 272 -5.22 1.80 11.09
C MET A 272 -6.62 2.31 10.71
N LEU A 273 -7.63 2.06 11.56
CA LEU A 273 -8.99 2.55 11.35
C LEU A 273 -9.05 4.08 11.41
N GLY A 274 -8.33 4.71 12.33
CA GLY A 274 -8.26 6.17 12.49
C GLY A 274 -7.65 6.86 11.26
N PHE A 275 -6.51 6.35 10.74
CA PHE A 275 -5.91 6.84 9.50
C PHE A 275 -6.84 6.66 8.30
N SER A 276 -7.55 5.54 8.24
CA SER A 276 -8.53 5.30 7.17
C SER A 276 -9.74 6.25 7.30
N ALA A 277 -10.25 6.44 8.51
CA ALA A 277 -11.42 7.28 8.78
C ALA A 277 -11.14 8.78 8.56
N VAL A 278 -9.94 9.26 8.93
CA VAL A 278 -9.58 10.69 8.80
C VAL A 278 -9.54 11.16 7.34
N LEU A 279 -9.44 10.27 6.36
CA LEU A 279 -9.45 10.65 4.96
C LEU A 279 -10.74 11.38 4.55
N ILE A 280 -11.89 10.99 5.09
CA ILE A 280 -13.17 11.65 4.74
C ILE A 280 -13.18 13.13 5.15
N PRO A 281 -12.97 13.51 6.43
CA PRO A 281 -12.89 14.93 6.75
C PRO A 281 -11.77 15.64 5.99
N LEU A 282 -10.62 14.99 5.77
CA LEU A 282 -9.52 15.59 5.03
C LEU A 282 -9.89 15.92 3.58
N ILE A 283 -10.64 15.08 2.87
CA ILE A 283 -11.00 15.38 1.47
C ILE A 283 -12.05 16.49 1.34
N PHE A 284 -12.83 16.77 2.40
CA PHE A 284 -13.88 17.79 2.36
C PHE A 284 -13.46 19.11 2.99
N LEU A 285 -12.52 19.14 3.94
CA LEU A 285 -12.13 20.33 4.69
C LEU A 285 -10.63 20.64 4.54
N PRO A 286 -10.21 21.91 4.39
CA PRO A 286 -11.01 23.08 4.04
C PRO A 286 -11.37 23.17 2.55
N LYS A 287 -10.59 22.51 1.68
CA LYS A 287 -10.84 22.43 0.22
C LYS A 287 -11.46 21.08 -0.11
N ARG A 288 -12.61 21.12 -0.79
CA ARG A 288 -13.34 19.91 -1.18
C ARG A 288 -12.62 19.12 -2.27
N LEU A 289 -12.72 17.80 -2.17
CA LEU A 289 -12.24 16.83 -3.15
C LEU A 289 -10.75 16.98 -3.50
N GLN A 290 -9.96 17.33 -2.49
CA GLN A 290 -8.52 17.46 -2.68
C GLN A 290 -7.77 17.13 -1.38
N ILE A 291 -6.72 16.34 -1.49
CA ILE A 291 -5.70 16.19 -0.45
C ILE A 291 -4.54 17.14 -0.81
N SER A 292 -4.49 18.28 -0.13
CA SER A 292 -3.48 19.31 -0.34
C SER A 292 -2.15 18.95 0.32
N ARG A 293 -1.08 19.68 -0.01
CA ARG A 293 0.24 19.53 0.62
C ARG A 293 0.19 19.63 2.15
N LEU A 294 -0.62 20.57 2.67
CA LEU A 294 -0.76 20.76 4.11
C LEU A 294 -1.45 19.56 4.78
N LYS A 295 -2.46 18.97 4.12
CA LYS A 295 -3.12 17.75 4.60
C LYS A 295 -2.16 16.56 4.55
N GLY A 296 -1.30 16.49 3.53
CA GLY A 296 -0.22 15.50 3.45
C GLY A 296 0.76 15.64 4.62
N PHE A 297 1.19 16.86 4.91
CA PHE A 297 2.07 17.16 6.05
C PHE A 297 1.42 16.76 7.40
N PHE A 298 0.12 17.04 7.57
CA PHE A 298 -0.63 16.59 8.75
C PHE A 298 -0.62 15.06 8.90
N LEU A 299 -0.84 14.30 7.81
CA LEU A 299 -0.77 12.83 7.84
C LEU A 299 0.61 12.33 8.26
N VAL A 300 1.69 12.93 7.74
CA VAL A 300 3.08 12.57 8.12
C VAL A 300 3.34 12.85 9.60
N ILE A 301 2.84 13.98 10.14
CA ILE A 301 2.96 14.25 11.58
C ILE A 301 2.21 13.19 12.40
N CYS A 302 0.97 12.86 12.02
CA CYS A 302 0.21 11.82 12.71
C CYS A 302 0.94 10.47 12.67
N TYR A 303 1.58 10.12 11.54
CA TYR A 303 2.40 8.92 11.43
C TYR A 303 3.63 8.99 12.35
N GLY A 304 4.30 10.13 12.42
CA GLY A 304 5.41 10.35 13.36
C GLY A 304 4.99 10.19 14.82
N VAL A 305 3.80 10.68 15.19
CA VAL A 305 3.24 10.46 16.53
C VAL A 305 2.96 8.97 16.79
N PHE A 306 2.35 8.28 15.83
CA PHE A 306 2.14 6.83 15.92
C PHE A 306 3.46 6.09 16.15
N MET A 307 4.48 6.36 15.33
CA MET A 307 5.80 5.73 15.48
C MET A 307 6.44 6.04 16.83
N PHE A 308 6.35 7.29 17.30
CA PHE A 308 6.87 7.66 18.64
C PHE A 308 6.20 6.85 19.75
N LEU A 309 4.87 6.66 19.68
CA LEU A 309 4.13 5.86 20.66
C LEU A 309 4.53 4.38 20.60
N VAL A 310 4.67 3.80 19.42
CA VAL A 310 5.15 2.41 19.25
C VAL A 310 6.52 2.23 19.88
N PHE A 311 7.46 3.17 19.66
CA PHE A 311 8.81 3.08 20.25
C PHE A 311 8.83 3.27 21.77
N THR A 312 7.93 4.06 22.32
CA THR A 312 7.87 4.30 23.78
C THR A 312 7.18 3.15 24.50
N GLN A 313 6.14 2.56 23.90
CA GLN A 313 5.45 1.39 24.47
C GLN A 313 6.26 0.10 24.37
N GLY A 314 7.05 -0.08 23.33
CA GLY A 314 7.94 -1.24 23.16
C GLY A 314 9.17 -1.22 24.10
N LYS A 315 9.32 -0.20 24.94
CA LYS A 315 10.39 -0.10 25.96
C LYS A 315 9.91 -0.43 27.38
N LEU A 316 8.61 -0.69 27.57
CA LEU A 316 7.99 -1.14 28.82
C LEU A 316 7.69 -2.65 28.76
#